data_75b007b48a056fd2beb57b8e9241c5e4
#
_entry.id   75b007b48a056fd2beb57b8e9241c5e4
#
_cell.length_a   1.000
_cell.length_b   1.000
_cell.length_c   1.000
_cell.angle_alpha   90.00
_cell.angle_beta   90.00
_cell.angle_gamma   90.00
#
_symmetry.space_group_name_H-M   'P 1'
#
loop_
_entity.id
_entity.type
_entity.pdbx_description
1 polymer ?
#
loop_
_entity_poly.entity_id
_entity_poly.type
_entity_poly.pdbx_seq_one_letter_code
_entity_poly.pdbx_strand_id
1 'polypeptide(L)'
;MKYSDYPYERISVEEQNELLNERLERFNNAQSADEQITVIREMDRTRRQYVHHANFTELNFERDVRDEEAKAEKKYHDSIQPDLEEIDDRWKQAVVASPFKEELKKEWGPTFLDKLEMVLKTFHPNIKEMRKQEMDLQTEHRELMAGAKIEFEGGTYNLDGMEPFQKDPDR
;
A
#
# COMPACT_ATOMS: atom_id res chain seq x y z
N MET A 1 -9.81 -19.64 -9.82
CA MET A 1 -9.90 -19.19 -8.42
C MET A 1 -10.89 -18.03 -8.39
N LYS A 2 -11.91 -18.09 -7.55
CA LYS A 2 -12.82 -16.96 -7.39
C LYS A 2 -12.16 -15.96 -6.43
N TYR A 3 -12.56 -14.70 -6.50
CA TYR A 3 -12.07 -13.67 -5.58
C TYR A 3 -12.26 -14.03 -4.11
N SER A 4 -13.41 -14.65 -3.78
CA SER A 4 -13.74 -15.14 -2.44
C SER A 4 -12.82 -16.28 -1.93
N ASP A 5 -12.08 -16.92 -2.83
CA ASP A 5 -11.24 -18.08 -2.50
C ASP A 5 -9.77 -17.65 -2.30
N TYR A 6 -9.46 -16.35 -2.37
CA TYR A 6 -8.12 -15.83 -2.20
C TYR A 6 -7.70 -15.99 -0.73
N PRO A 7 -6.59 -16.68 -0.46
CA PRO A 7 -6.09 -16.83 0.91
C PRO A 7 -5.60 -15.47 1.42
N TYR A 8 -6.32 -14.92 2.38
CA TYR A 8 -5.93 -13.69 3.05
C TYR A 8 -5.29 -14.02 4.40
N GLU A 9 -4.12 -13.46 4.63
CA GLU A 9 -3.42 -13.50 5.91
C GLU A 9 -3.08 -12.07 6.32
N ARG A 10 -3.28 -11.74 7.60
CA ARG A 10 -2.87 -10.44 8.12
C ARG A 10 -1.37 -10.28 8.02
N ILE A 11 -0.95 -9.09 7.61
CA ILE A 11 0.46 -8.73 7.56
C ILE A 11 0.92 -8.37 8.97
N SER A 12 1.98 -9.02 9.45
CA SER A 12 2.65 -8.69 10.71
C SER A 12 3.83 -7.74 10.43
N VAL A 13 3.84 -6.59 11.11
CA VAL A 13 4.96 -5.64 11.03
C VAL A 13 6.24 -6.25 11.55
N GLU A 14 6.16 -7.06 12.60
CA GLU A 14 7.30 -7.76 13.21
C GLU A 14 7.95 -8.72 12.21
N GLU A 15 7.16 -9.56 11.55
CA GLU A 15 7.64 -10.49 10.54
C GLU A 15 8.26 -9.77 9.34
N GLN A 16 7.66 -8.65 8.91
CA GLN A 16 8.22 -7.84 7.83
C GLN A 16 9.55 -7.19 8.22
N ASN A 17 9.71 -6.75 9.46
CA ASN A 17 10.97 -6.23 9.97
C ASN A 17 12.06 -7.31 10.07
N GLU A 18 11.74 -8.51 10.54
CA GLU A 18 12.67 -9.64 10.59
C GLU A 18 13.17 -9.99 9.19
N LEU A 19 12.24 -10.10 8.26
CA LEU A 19 12.53 -10.39 6.87
C LEU A 19 13.39 -9.30 6.20
N LEU A 20 13.10 -8.02 6.49
CA LEU A 20 13.92 -6.90 6.02
C LEU A 20 15.34 -7.01 6.59
N ASN A 21 15.51 -7.26 7.87
CA ASN A 21 16.82 -7.33 8.50
C ASN A 21 17.67 -8.46 7.93
N GLU A 22 17.11 -9.65 7.71
CA GLU A 22 17.77 -10.76 7.02
C GLU A 22 18.25 -10.35 5.62
N ARG A 23 17.37 -9.71 4.86
CA ARG A 23 17.70 -9.29 3.49
C ARG A 23 18.69 -8.14 3.43
N LEU A 24 18.62 -7.19 4.35
CA LEU A 24 19.60 -6.12 4.47
C LEU A 24 21.00 -6.67 4.80
N GLU A 25 21.07 -7.64 5.69
CA GLU A 25 22.34 -8.30 6.01
C GLU A 25 22.94 -8.99 4.77
N ARG A 26 22.14 -9.79 4.05
CA ARG A 26 22.57 -10.45 2.82
C ARG A 26 22.96 -9.44 1.73
N PHE A 27 22.17 -8.38 1.56
CA PHE A 27 22.42 -7.32 0.58
C PHE A 27 23.71 -6.58 0.85
N ASN A 28 23.96 -6.19 2.11
CA ASN A 28 25.15 -5.44 2.51
C ASN A 28 26.42 -6.30 2.49
N ASN A 29 26.31 -7.60 2.71
CA ASN A 29 27.42 -8.55 2.68
C ASN A 29 27.72 -9.12 1.27
N ALA A 30 26.88 -8.80 0.28
CA ALA A 30 27.03 -9.26 -1.08
C ALA A 30 28.38 -8.82 -1.69
N GLN A 31 29.09 -9.75 -2.33
CA GLN A 31 30.39 -9.52 -2.93
C GLN A 31 30.29 -9.22 -4.43
N SER A 32 29.09 -9.28 -5.00
CA SER A 32 28.85 -9.03 -6.42
C SER A 32 27.47 -8.37 -6.65
N ALA A 33 27.34 -7.74 -7.81
CA ALA A 33 26.07 -7.19 -8.27
C ALA A 33 24.98 -8.29 -8.41
N ASP A 34 25.36 -9.47 -8.91
CA ASP A 34 24.41 -10.59 -9.11
C ASP A 34 23.81 -11.08 -7.80
N GLU A 35 24.61 -11.11 -6.73
CA GLU A 35 24.09 -11.41 -5.38
C GLU A 35 23.11 -10.35 -4.91
N GLN A 36 23.42 -9.06 -5.07
CA GLN A 36 22.49 -7.98 -4.72
C GLN A 36 21.22 -8.03 -5.58
N ILE A 37 21.33 -8.24 -6.87
CA ILE A 37 20.19 -8.40 -7.79
C ILE A 37 19.27 -9.54 -7.33
N THR A 38 19.86 -10.66 -6.88
CA THR A 38 19.08 -11.79 -6.35
C THR A 38 18.28 -11.39 -5.12
N VAL A 39 18.90 -10.71 -4.16
CA VAL A 39 18.22 -10.25 -2.94
C VAL A 39 17.13 -9.21 -3.26
N ILE A 40 17.37 -8.27 -4.20
CA ILE A 40 16.36 -7.31 -4.64
C ILE A 40 15.14 -8.04 -5.24
N ARG A 41 15.35 -9.05 -6.08
CA ARG A 41 14.25 -9.83 -6.65
C ARG A 41 13.45 -10.61 -5.60
N GLU A 42 14.11 -11.13 -4.58
CA GLU A 42 13.43 -11.78 -3.44
C GLU A 42 12.60 -10.77 -2.65
N MET A 43 13.14 -9.60 -2.36
CA MET A 43 12.42 -8.53 -1.68
C MET A 43 11.21 -8.05 -2.48
N ASP A 44 11.34 -7.92 -3.80
CA ASP A 44 10.24 -7.55 -4.69
C ASP A 44 9.10 -8.59 -4.69
N ARG A 45 9.42 -9.90 -4.61
CA ARG A 45 8.38 -10.94 -4.48
C ARG A 45 7.59 -10.80 -3.17
N THR A 46 8.28 -10.58 -2.06
CA THR A 46 7.64 -10.34 -0.76
C THR A 46 6.76 -9.09 -0.79
N ARG A 47 7.28 -8.00 -1.37
CA ARG A 47 6.52 -6.76 -1.54
C ARG A 47 5.27 -6.95 -2.39
N ARG A 48 5.31 -7.77 -3.43
CA ARG A 48 4.12 -8.07 -4.25
C ARG A 48 3.06 -8.81 -3.44
N GLN A 49 3.42 -9.75 -2.59
CA GLN A 49 2.47 -10.44 -1.71
C GLN A 49 1.78 -9.41 -0.78
N TYR A 50 2.57 -8.56 -0.14
CA TYR A 50 2.05 -7.46 0.67
C TYR A 50 1.07 -6.56 -0.10
N VAL A 51 1.44 -6.10 -1.30
CA VAL A 51 0.57 -5.26 -2.13
C VAL A 51 -0.72 -5.98 -2.51
N HIS A 52 -0.67 -7.30 -2.74
CA HIS A 52 -1.87 -8.10 -2.97
C HIS A 52 -2.81 -8.10 -1.77
N HIS A 53 -2.30 -8.30 -0.56
CA HIS A 53 -3.10 -8.27 0.67
C HIS A 53 -3.71 -6.89 0.91
N ALA A 54 -2.92 -5.83 0.72
CA ALA A 54 -3.38 -4.45 0.84
C ALA A 54 -4.53 -4.14 -0.13
N ASN A 55 -4.36 -4.49 -1.40
CA ASN A 55 -5.40 -4.30 -2.42
C ASN A 55 -6.66 -5.14 -2.13
N PHE A 56 -6.49 -6.35 -1.60
CA PHE A 56 -7.61 -7.21 -1.23
C PHE A 56 -8.43 -6.60 -0.09
N THR A 57 -7.76 -6.07 0.92
CA THR A 57 -8.39 -5.36 2.05
C THR A 57 -9.17 -4.14 1.57
N GLU A 58 -8.55 -3.31 0.71
CA GLU A 58 -9.19 -2.14 0.13
C GLU A 58 -10.43 -2.49 -0.68
N LEU A 59 -10.33 -3.48 -1.58
CA LEU A 59 -11.45 -3.92 -2.42
C LEU A 59 -12.61 -4.51 -1.60
N ASN A 60 -12.33 -5.24 -0.53
CA ASN A 60 -13.38 -5.76 0.35
C ASN A 60 -14.13 -4.63 1.06
N PHE A 61 -13.39 -3.64 1.57
CA PHE A 61 -13.99 -2.47 2.22
C PHE A 61 -14.83 -1.65 1.23
N GLU A 62 -14.30 -1.36 0.04
CA GLU A 62 -15.03 -0.55 -0.96
C GLU A 62 -16.26 -1.26 -1.54
N ARG A 63 -16.27 -2.59 -1.57
CA ARG A 63 -17.42 -3.37 -2.00
C ARG A 63 -18.65 -3.15 -1.10
N ASP A 64 -18.47 -3.09 0.20
CA ASP A 64 -19.51 -2.73 1.18
C ASP A 64 -18.86 -2.13 2.43
N VAL A 65 -18.83 -0.82 2.51
CA VAL A 65 -18.28 -0.06 3.65
C VAL A 65 -19.06 -0.27 4.97
N ARG A 66 -20.18 -1.01 4.93
CA ARG A 66 -20.97 -1.39 6.12
C ARG A 66 -20.64 -2.78 6.63
N ASP A 67 -19.81 -3.52 5.90
CA ASP A 67 -19.28 -4.81 6.33
C ASP A 67 -18.27 -4.60 7.46
N GLU A 68 -18.66 -4.98 8.69
CA GLU A 68 -17.86 -4.74 9.89
C GLU A 68 -16.53 -5.51 9.89
N GLU A 69 -16.45 -6.68 9.24
CA GLU A 69 -15.19 -7.43 9.11
C GLU A 69 -14.24 -6.72 8.13
N ALA A 70 -14.75 -6.34 6.96
CA ALA A 70 -13.95 -5.61 5.97
C ALA A 70 -13.45 -4.26 6.53
N LYS A 71 -14.30 -3.57 7.29
CA LYS A 71 -13.95 -2.32 7.98
C LYS A 71 -12.88 -2.52 9.04
N ALA A 72 -12.97 -3.58 9.84
CA ALA A 72 -11.97 -3.89 10.86
C ALA A 72 -10.60 -4.23 10.23
N GLU A 73 -10.60 -4.99 9.12
CA GLU A 73 -9.36 -5.30 8.37
C GLU A 73 -8.76 -4.05 7.72
N LYS A 74 -9.58 -3.18 7.14
CA LYS A 74 -9.13 -1.89 6.59
C LYS A 74 -8.48 -1.03 7.66
N LYS A 75 -9.13 -0.88 8.80
CA LYS A 75 -8.60 -0.11 9.93
C LYS A 75 -7.28 -0.68 10.46
N TYR A 76 -7.18 -2.01 10.56
CA TYR A 76 -5.93 -2.66 10.93
C TYR A 76 -4.83 -2.31 9.93
N HIS A 77 -5.10 -2.50 8.62
CA HIS A 77 -4.13 -2.21 7.56
C HIS A 77 -3.67 -0.74 7.59
N ASP A 78 -4.60 0.21 7.72
CA ASP A 78 -4.27 1.63 7.80
C ASP A 78 -3.39 1.95 9.02
N SER A 79 -3.61 1.25 10.15
CA SER A 79 -2.83 1.47 11.36
C SER A 79 -1.36 1.03 11.24
N ILE A 80 -1.07 0.00 10.41
CA ILE A 80 0.28 -0.54 10.20
C ILE A 80 0.98 0.03 8.95
N GLN A 81 0.24 0.67 8.06
CA GLN A 81 0.78 1.18 6.80
C GLN A 81 2.01 2.08 6.96
N PRO A 82 2.06 3.04 7.91
CA PRO A 82 3.23 3.87 8.10
C PRO A 82 4.46 3.10 8.61
N ASP A 83 4.26 2.00 9.33
CA ASP A 83 5.36 1.11 9.76
C ASP A 83 5.94 0.34 8.57
N LEU A 84 5.09 -0.12 7.67
CA LEU A 84 5.48 -0.79 6.43
C LEU A 84 6.17 0.18 5.45
N GLU A 85 5.73 1.43 5.37
CA GLU A 85 6.41 2.48 4.61
C GLU A 85 7.83 2.73 5.14
N GLU A 86 8.02 2.75 6.46
CA GLU A 86 9.34 2.88 7.08
C GLU A 86 10.26 1.68 6.74
N ILE A 87 9.71 0.46 6.73
CA ILE A 87 10.43 -0.75 6.32
C ILE A 87 10.89 -0.63 4.85
N ASP A 88 9.99 -0.23 3.96
CA ASP A 88 10.27 -0.05 2.54
C ASP A 88 11.32 1.06 2.29
N ASP A 89 11.28 2.12 3.07
CA ASP A 89 12.28 3.21 2.98
C ASP A 89 13.67 2.78 3.44
N ARG A 90 13.79 2.03 4.51
CA ARG A 90 15.07 1.45 4.94
C ARG A 90 15.66 0.56 3.85
N TRP A 91 14.84 -0.24 3.17
CA TRP A 91 15.26 -1.03 2.04
C TRP A 91 15.73 -0.17 0.86
N LYS A 92 14.96 0.84 0.45
CA LYS A 92 15.32 1.76 -0.63
C LYS A 92 16.63 2.49 -0.33
N GLN A 93 16.86 2.93 0.90
CA GLN A 93 18.11 3.57 1.32
C GLN A 93 19.31 2.64 1.10
N ALA A 94 19.20 1.36 1.47
CA ALA A 94 20.26 0.39 1.24
C ALA A 94 20.54 0.20 -0.26
N VAL A 95 19.50 0.07 -1.09
CA VAL A 95 19.63 -0.09 -2.54
C VAL A 95 20.30 1.13 -3.17
N VAL A 96 19.89 2.33 -2.78
CA VAL A 96 20.51 3.59 -3.26
C VAL A 96 21.96 3.73 -2.81
N ALA A 97 22.33 3.18 -1.65
CA ALA A 97 23.70 3.18 -1.13
C ALA A 97 24.59 2.07 -1.73
N SER A 98 24.07 1.22 -2.61
CA SER A 98 24.80 0.09 -3.19
C SER A 98 26.14 0.51 -3.83
N PRO A 99 27.21 -0.26 -3.63
CA PRO A 99 28.46 -0.06 -4.38
C PRO A 99 28.36 -0.49 -5.85
N PHE A 100 27.35 -1.27 -6.25
CA PHE A 100 27.15 -1.83 -7.60
C PHE A 100 26.09 -1.04 -8.40
N LYS A 101 26.01 0.28 -8.22
CA LYS A 101 24.98 1.14 -8.84
C LYS A 101 24.86 1.02 -10.35
N GLU A 102 26.00 0.94 -11.02
CA GLU A 102 26.01 0.89 -12.48
C GLU A 102 25.49 -0.45 -13.03
N GLU A 103 25.76 -1.54 -12.32
CA GLU A 103 25.21 -2.85 -12.64
C GLU A 103 23.70 -2.91 -12.38
N LEU A 104 23.25 -2.32 -11.27
CA LEU A 104 21.82 -2.21 -10.95
C LEU A 104 21.08 -1.38 -12.01
N LYS A 105 21.69 -0.28 -12.50
CA LYS A 105 21.12 0.51 -13.61
C LYS A 105 21.06 -0.28 -14.93
N LYS A 106 22.04 -1.14 -15.19
CA LYS A 106 21.98 -2.02 -16.37
C LYS A 106 20.84 -3.01 -16.31
N GLU A 107 20.56 -3.54 -15.11
CA GLU A 107 19.47 -4.53 -14.90
C GLU A 107 18.08 -3.91 -15.00
N TRP A 108 17.83 -2.75 -14.34
CA TRP A 108 16.49 -2.13 -14.26
C TRP A 108 16.32 -0.82 -15.02
N GLY A 109 17.35 -0.39 -15.72
CA GLY A 109 17.37 0.84 -16.50
C GLY A 109 17.96 2.05 -15.76
N PRO A 110 18.35 3.10 -16.51
CA PRO A 110 19.12 4.21 -15.99
C PRO A 110 18.39 5.03 -14.91
N THR A 111 17.06 5.07 -14.95
CA THR A 111 16.23 5.86 -14.02
C THR A 111 15.84 5.08 -12.75
N PHE A 112 16.30 3.84 -12.60
CA PHE A 112 15.92 2.99 -11.47
C PHE A 112 16.26 3.63 -10.11
N LEU A 113 17.53 3.97 -9.92
CA LEU A 113 18.00 4.58 -8.67
C LEU A 113 17.44 6.01 -8.47
N ASP A 114 17.34 6.80 -9.55
CA ASP A 114 16.80 8.15 -9.49
C ASP A 114 15.36 8.18 -8.96
N LYS A 115 14.55 7.19 -9.35
CA LYS A 115 13.17 7.02 -8.83
C LYS A 115 13.16 6.70 -7.34
N LEU A 116 14.05 5.80 -6.88
CA LEU A 116 14.16 5.48 -5.46
C LEU A 116 14.62 6.70 -4.64
N GLU A 117 15.62 7.44 -5.11
CA GLU A 117 16.09 8.67 -4.47
C GLU A 117 14.99 9.73 -4.40
N MET A 118 14.18 9.88 -5.45
CA MET A 118 13.08 10.82 -5.47
C MET A 118 12.02 10.46 -4.41
N VAL A 119 11.65 9.18 -4.31
CA VAL A 119 10.69 8.72 -3.29
C VAL A 119 11.24 8.95 -1.88
N LEU A 120 12.51 8.64 -1.62
CA LEU A 120 13.14 8.87 -0.32
C LEU A 120 13.15 10.33 0.12
N LYS A 121 13.17 11.30 -0.82
CA LYS A 121 13.08 12.72 -0.51
C LYS A 121 11.70 13.17 -0.03
N THR A 122 10.67 12.38 -0.31
CA THR A 122 9.27 12.72 0.08
C THR A 122 8.88 12.12 1.42
N PHE A 123 9.64 11.15 1.93
CA PHE A 123 9.40 10.55 3.23
C PHE A 123 10.18 11.25 4.34
N HIS A 124 9.53 11.46 5.48
CA HIS A 124 10.19 11.92 6.71
C HIS A 124 9.52 11.27 7.92
N PRO A 125 10.28 10.63 8.85
CA PRO A 125 9.70 9.93 10.01
C PRO A 125 8.74 10.79 10.85
N ASN A 126 8.96 12.11 10.91
CA ASN A 126 8.12 13.02 11.69
C ASN A 126 6.68 13.17 11.15
N ILE A 127 6.40 12.76 9.90
CA ILE A 127 5.05 12.82 9.35
C ILE A 127 4.22 11.55 9.59
N LYS A 128 4.80 10.51 10.20
CA LYS A 128 4.17 9.21 10.41
C LYS A 128 2.81 9.32 11.12
N GLU A 129 2.77 10.08 12.22
CA GLU A 129 1.53 10.29 12.97
C GLU A 129 0.48 11.08 12.17
N MET A 130 0.93 12.07 11.41
CA MET A 130 0.04 12.83 10.52
C MET A 130 -0.52 11.94 9.39
N ARG A 131 0.28 11.01 8.88
CA ARG A 131 -0.17 10.04 7.87
C ARG A 131 -1.24 9.11 8.42
N LYS A 132 -1.11 8.62 9.67
CA LYS A 132 -2.17 7.83 10.34
C LYS A 132 -3.47 8.62 10.43
N GLN A 133 -3.40 9.86 10.91
CA GLN A 133 -4.57 10.73 11.02
C GLN A 133 -5.21 11.02 9.65
N GLU A 134 -4.40 11.23 8.61
CA GLU A 134 -4.90 11.41 7.24
C GLU A 134 -5.66 10.17 6.76
N MET A 135 -5.14 8.97 7.00
CA MET A 135 -5.79 7.71 6.60
C MET A 135 -7.10 7.48 7.35
N ASP A 136 -7.12 7.74 8.65
CA ASP A 136 -8.34 7.67 9.46
C ASP A 136 -9.42 8.63 8.93
N LEU A 137 -9.05 9.89 8.65
CA LEU A 137 -9.96 10.89 8.09
C LEU A 137 -10.46 10.53 6.68
N GLN A 138 -9.62 9.93 5.85
CA GLN A 138 -10.04 9.45 4.53
C GLN A 138 -11.06 8.32 4.64
N THR A 139 -10.88 7.42 5.60
CA THR A 139 -11.82 6.31 5.85
C THR A 139 -13.14 6.87 6.39
N GLU A 140 -13.11 7.75 7.38
CA GLU A 140 -14.32 8.43 7.89
C GLU A 140 -15.07 9.19 6.80
N HIS A 141 -14.36 9.89 5.93
CA HIS A 141 -14.96 10.60 4.80
C HIS A 141 -15.68 9.64 3.84
N ARG A 142 -15.07 8.50 3.49
CA ARG A 142 -15.71 7.49 2.64
C ARG A 142 -16.96 6.91 3.28
N GLU A 143 -16.93 6.60 4.58
CA GLU A 143 -18.09 6.12 5.32
C GLU A 143 -19.22 7.16 5.35
N LEU A 144 -18.89 8.42 5.56
CA LEU A 144 -19.86 9.52 5.55
C LEU A 144 -20.53 9.64 4.18
N MET A 145 -19.75 9.61 3.10
CA MET A 145 -20.26 9.71 1.73
C MET A 145 -21.15 8.52 1.37
N ALA A 146 -20.71 7.29 1.70
CA ALA A 146 -21.47 6.08 1.44
C ALA A 146 -22.75 5.98 2.30
N GLY A 147 -22.70 6.53 3.51
CA GLY A 147 -23.83 6.60 4.46
C GLY A 147 -24.85 7.71 4.19
N ALA A 148 -24.61 8.59 3.23
CA ALA A 148 -25.53 9.68 2.90
C ALA A 148 -26.92 9.14 2.54
N LYS A 149 -27.96 9.79 3.08
CA LYS A 149 -29.37 9.46 2.83
C LYS A 149 -30.04 10.67 2.20
N ILE A 150 -30.31 10.55 0.91
CA ILE A 150 -30.94 11.60 0.12
C ILE A 150 -32.32 11.10 -0.29
N GLU A 151 -33.35 11.75 0.20
CA GLU A 151 -34.72 11.47 -0.22
C GLU A 151 -35.04 12.22 -1.50
N PHE A 152 -35.33 11.50 -2.57
CA PHE A 152 -35.64 12.05 -3.86
C PHE A 152 -36.64 11.17 -4.59
N GLU A 153 -37.73 11.78 -5.13
CA GLU A 153 -38.80 11.12 -5.91
C GLU A 153 -39.39 9.86 -5.23
N GLY A 154 -39.50 9.87 -3.89
CA GLY A 154 -40.07 8.77 -3.11
C GLY A 154 -39.12 7.61 -2.82
N GLY A 155 -37.84 7.73 -3.20
CA GLY A 155 -36.75 6.82 -2.86
C GLY A 155 -35.72 7.45 -1.93
N THR A 156 -34.93 6.61 -1.25
CA THR A 156 -33.77 7.05 -0.46
C THR A 156 -32.50 6.55 -1.14
N TYR A 157 -31.61 7.44 -1.44
CA TYR A 157 -30.39 7.19 -2.20
C TYR A 157 -29.16 7.65 -1.41
N ASN A 158 -28.00 7.07 -1.67
CA ASN A 158 -26.71 7.65 -1.33
C ASN A 158 -26.23 8.56 -2.49
N LEU A 159 -25.08 9.17 -2.34
CA LEU A 159 -24.54 10.10 -3.37
C LEU A 159 -24.36 9.43 -4.73
N ASP A 160 -23.84 8.19 -4.73
CA ASP A 160 -23.63 7.43 -6.00
C ASP A 160 -24.98 7.05 -6.61
N GLY A 161 -25.96 6.71 -5.79
CA GLY A 161 -27.34 6.42 -6.23
C GLY A 161 -28.06 7.60 -6.86
N MET A 162 -27.55 8.84 -6.64
CA MET A 162 -28.07 10.05 -7.28
C MET A 162 -27.52 10.31 -8.68
N GLU A 163 -26.46 9.60 -9.08
CA GLU A 163 -25.80 9.82 -10.37
C GLU A 163 -26.74 9.69 -11.60
N PRO A 164 -27.65 8.68 -11.67
CA PRO A 164 -28.59 8.57 -12.78
C PRO A 164 -29.48 9.81 -12.94
N PHE A 165 -29.91 10.40 -11.81
CA PHE A 165 -30.77 11.60 -11.83
C PHE A 165 -29.98 12.87 -12.20
N GLN A 166 -28.68 12.91 -11.99
CA GLN A 166 -27.84 14.04 -12.40
C GLN A 166 -27.58 14.04 -13.91
N LYS A 167 -27.65 12.87 -14.53
CA LYS A 167 -27.41 12.67 -15.97
C LYS A 167 -28.70 12.65 -16.81
N ASP A 168 -29.85 12.87 -16.18
CA ASP A 168 -31.14 12.90 -16.89
C ASP A 168 -31.21 14.12 -17.80
N PRO A 169 -31.37 13.92 -19.12
CA PRO A 169 -31.44 15.02 -20.10
C PRO A 169 -32.69 15.90 -19.98
N ASP A 170 -33.74 15.43 -19.30
CA ASP A 170 -35.00 16.15 -19.11
C ASP A 170 -35.02 17.01 -17.79
N ARG A 171 -33.88 17.24 -17.22
CA ARG A 171 -33.73 17.99 -15.95
C ARG A 171 -33.65 19.50 -16.19
#